data_e7c692360b8df1033bd0271f8b17fc29
#
_entry.id   e7c692360b8df1033bd0271f8b17fc29
#
_cell.length_a   1.000
_cell.length_b   1.000
_cell.length_c   1.000
_cell.angle_alpha   90.00
_cell.angle_beta   90.00
_cell.angle_gamma   90.00
#
_symmetry.space_group_name_H-M   'P 1'
#
loop_
_entity.id
_entity.type
_entity.pdbx_description
1 polymer ?
#
loop_
_entity_poly.entity_id
_entity_poly.type
_entity_poly.pdbx_seq_one_letter_code
_entity_poly.pdbx_strand_id
1 'polypeptide(L)' 'MNQERILFEAPKLALTRVEAADALDVSPATLDRLVKRGLIHPSRALRRPLFSIAEIERFLRETTSEVGV' A
#
# COMPACT_ATOMS: atom_id res chain seq x y z
N MET A 1 -24.78 2.93 13.70
CA MET A 1 -24.18 3.20 13.90
C MET A 1 -23.66 3.70 13.20
N ASN A 2 -23.56 3.79 12.85
CA ASN A 2 -22.96 4.20 12.37
C ASN A 2 -23.03 5.13 11.33
N GLN A 3 -24.02 5.97 11.11
CA GLN A 3 -24.02 7.01 10.25
C GLN A 3 -22.98 8.01 10.53
N GLU A 4 -22.69 8.25 11.81
CA GLU A 4 -21.65 9.13 12.16
C GLU A 4 -20.33 8.67 11.65
N ARG A 5 -20.10 7.37 11.70
CA ARG A 5 -18.88 6.87 11.20
C ARG A 5 -18.74 7.06 9.73
N ILE A 6 -19.83 6.93 9.00
CA ILE A 6 -19.79 7.12 7.58
C ILE A 6 -19.48 8.56 7.23
N LEU A 7 -20.11 9.49 7.95
CA LEU A 7 -19.93 10.89 7.64
C LEU A 7 -18.56 11.41 8.01
N PHE A 8 -17.95 10.86 9.06
CA PHE A 8 -16.68 11.39 9.53
C PHE A 8 -15.54 10.42 9.38
N GLU A 9 -15.73 9.41 8.57
CA GLU A 9 -14.70 8.42 8.38
C GLU A 9 -13.49 9.03 7.73
N ALA A 10 -12.35 8.89 8.35
CA ALA A 10 -11.12 9.41 7.80
C ALA A 10 -10.66 8.51 6.67
N PRO A 11 -9.93 9.05 5.71
CA PRO A 11 -9.35 8.22 4.66
C PRO A 11 -8.44 7.18 5.30
N LYS A 12 -8.35 6.03 4.68
CA LYS A 12 -7.43 5.00 5.16
C LYS A 12 -6.01 5.48 4.99
N LEU A 13 -5.21 5.27 6.02
CA LEU A 13 -3.80 5.59 5.95
C LEU A 13 -2.95 4.36 5.70
N ALA A 14 -3.54 3.18 5.81
CA ALA A 14 -2.83 1.94 5.60
C ALA A 14 -3.73 0.93 4.92
N LEU A 15 -3.12 0.06 4.14
CA LEU A 15 -3.82 -0.96 3.38
C LEU A 15 -3.32 -2.32 3.80
N THR A 16 -4.20 -3.30 3.73
CA THR A 16 -3.79 -4.69 3.95
C THR A 16 -3.01 -5.16 2.71
N ARG A 17 -2.43 -6.35 2.81
CA ARG A 17 -1.69 -6.93 1.69
C ARG A 17 -2.54 -7.00 0.42
N VAL A 18 -3.76 -7.47 0.54
CA VAL A 18 -4.62 -7.60 -0.62
C VAL A 18 -5.01 -6.23 -1.17
N GLU A 19 -5.32 -5.30 -0.27
CA GLU A 19 -5.68 -3.96 -0.70
C GLU A 19 -4.52 -3.25 -1.38
N ALA A 20 -3.30 -3.43 -0.85
CA ALA A 20 -2.14 -2.80 -1.43
C ALA A 20 -1.83 -3.37 -2.81
N ALA A 21 -1.95 -4.68 -2.96
CA ALA A 21 -1.74 -5.30 -4.26
C ALA A 21 -2.76 -4.78 -5.25
N ASP A 22 -4.01 -4.67 -4.83
CA ASP A 22 -5.05 -4.17 -5.70
C ASP A 22 -4.78 -2.71 -6.08
N ALA A 23 -4.33 -1.90 -5.12
CA ALA A 23 -4.03 -0.50 -5.39
C ALA A 23 -2.89 -0.35 -6.37
N LEU A 24 -1.95 -1.28 -6.38
CA LEU A 24 -0.83 -1.27 -7.32
C LEU A 24 -1.15 -2.04 -8.60
N ASP A 25 -2.34 -2.63 -8.67
CA ASP A 25 -2.77 -3.40 -9.84
C ASP A 25 -1.86 -4.59 -10.10
N VAL A 26 -1.45 -5.26 -9.04
CA VAL A 26 -0.63 -6.46 -9.14
C VAL A 26 -1.24 -7.54 -8.27
N SER A 27 -0.78 -8.77 -8.46
CA SER A 27 -1.23 -9.86 -7.60
C SER A 27 -0.56 -9.76 -6.24
N PRO A 28 -1.17 -10.33 -5.20
CA PRO A 28 -0.50 -10.35 -3.90
C PRO A 28 0.85 -11.04 -3.95
N ALA A 29 1.01 -12.06 -4.79
CA ALA A 29 2.29 -12.74 -4.92
C ALA A 29 3.35 -11.80 -5.48
N THR A 30 2.98 -10.94 -6.43
CA THR A 30 3.91 -9.96 -6.97
C THR A 30 4.27 -8.94 -5.89
N LEU A 31 3.29 -8.50 -5.10
CA LEU A 31 3.57 -7.59 -4.01
C LEU A 31 4.56 -8.23 -3.03
N ASP A 32 4.37 -9.51 -2.71
CA ASP A 32 5.28 -10.21 -1.81
C ASP A 32 6.71 -10.19 -2.35
N ARG A 33 6.86 -10.34 -3.66
CA ARG A 33 8.18 -10.29 -4.25
C ARG A 33 8.81 -8.91 -4.14
N LEU A 34 8.01 -7.86 -4.28
CA LEU A 34 8.53 -6.51 -4.13
C LEU A 34 8.99 -6.26 -2.70
N VAL A 35 8.24 -6.78 -1.72
CA VAL A 35 8.63 -6.68 -0.33
C VAL A 35 9.92 -7.44 -0.09
N LYS A 36 10.00 -8.66 -0.63
CA LYS A 36 11.18 -9.49 -0.41
C LYS A 36 12.42 -8.86 -1.02
N ARG A 37 12.26 -8.16 -2.12
CA ARG A 37 13.38 -7.49 -2.77
C ARG A 37 13.73 -6.15 -2.11
N GLY A 38 12.99 -5.77 -1.09
CA GLY A 38 13.28 -4.53 -0.38
C GLY A 38 12.83 -3.27 -1.09
N LEU A 39 11.94 -3.41 -2.07
CA LEU A 39 11.48 -2.26 -2.82
C LEU A 39 10.30 -1.56 -2.17
N ILE A 40 9.57 -2.27 -1.32
CA ILE A 40 8.45 -1.70 -0.62
C ILE A 40 8.46 -2.25 0.81
N HIS A 41 8.17 -1.40 1.78
CA HIS A 41 8.36 -1.74 3.19
C HIS A 41 7.05 -1.65 3.96
N PRO A 42 6.45 -2.79 4.32
CA PRO A 42 5.24 -2.75 5.13
C PRO A 42 5.56 -2.48 6.59
N SER A 43 4.59 -1.92 7.29
CA SER A 43 4.66 -1.83 8.73
C SER A 43 4.37 -3.19 9.32
N ARG A 44 5.17 -3.57 10.31
CA ARG A 44 4.96 -4.85 10.97
C ARG A 44 4.61 -4.68 12.43
N ALA A 45 3.97 -3.56 12.73
CA ALA A 45 3.56 -3.29 14.11
C ALA A 45 2.48 -4.25 14.57
N LEU A 46 1.71 -4.80 13.65
CA LEU A 46 0.67 -5.76 13.97
C LEU A 46 1.06 -7.12 13.44
N ARG A 47 0.25 -8.12 13.71
CA ARG A 47 0.55 -9.47 13.25
C ARG A 47 0.59 -9.59 11.75
N ARG A 48 -0.19 -8.78 11.08
CA ARG A 48 -0.21 -8.80 9.62
C ARG A 48 0.47 -7.54 9.11
N PRO A 49 1.07 -7.58 7.93
CA PRO A 49 1.70 -6.40 7.38
C PRO A 49 0.67 -5.38 6.95
N LEU A 50 0.99 -4.12 7.14
CA LEU A 50 0.16 -3.03 6.66
C LEU A 50 1.03 -2.12 5.81
N PHE A 51 0.48 -1.66 4.70
CA PHE A 51 1.22 -0.82 3.77
C PHE A 51 0.66 0.59 3.85
N SER A 52 1.45 1.53 4.31
CA SER A 52 0.96 2.90 4.41
C SER A 52 0.76 3.46 3.00
N ILE A 53 -0.22 4.35 2.88
CA ILE A 53 -0.46 5.01 1.61
C ILE A 53 0.79 5.76 1.18
N ALA A 54 1.47 6.41 2.14
CA ALA A 54 2.69 7.15 1.84
C ALA A 54 3.77 6.23 1.28
N GLU A 55 3.87 5.00 1.78
CA GLU A 55 4.87 4.07 1.29
C GLU A 55 4.56 3.62 -0.13
N ILE A 56 3.29 3.38 -0.43
CA ILE A 56 2.89 3.02 -1.78
C ILE A 56 3.22 4.16 -2.73
N GLU A 57 2.94 5.39 -2.32
CA GLU A 57 3.24 6.55 -3.14
C GLU A 57 4.74 6.73 -3.33
N ARG A 58 5.53 6.52 -2.25
CA ARG A 58 6.97 6.60 -2.35
C ARG A 58 7.50 5.57 -3.35
N PHE A 59 7.02 4.33 -3.26
CA PHE A 59 7.45 3.26 -4.16
C PHE A 59 7.19 3.65 -5.61
N LEU A 60 5.99 4.13 -5.90
CA LEU A 60 5.67 4.52 -7.26
C LEU A 60 6.51 5.71 -7.72
N ARG A 61 6.71 6.68 -6.85
CA ARG A 61 7.48 7.85 -7.21
C ARG A 61 8.92 7.48 -7.52
N GLU A 62 9.50 6.62 -6.70
CA GLU A 62 10.90 6.28 -6.85
C GLU A 62 11.16 5.28 -7.96
N THR A 63 10.15 4.55 -8.40
CA THR A 63 10.34 3.60 -9.48
C THR A 63 9.79 4.10 -10.80
N THR A 64 9.23 5.30 -10.84
CA THR A 64 8.73 5.86 -12.09
C THR A 64 9.87 6.50 -12.85
N SER A 65 10.01 6.09 -14.12
CA SER A 65 11.05 6.66 -14.95
C SER A 65 10.55 7.98 -15.52
N GLU A 66 11.40 8.97 -15.47
CA GLU A 66 11.05 10.26 -16.04
C GLU A 66 11.53 10.39 -17.45
N VAL A 67 12.33 9.44 -17.90
CA VAL A 67 12.96 9.54 -19.20
C VAL A 67 12.44 8.44 -20.08
N GLY A 68 12.06 8.79 -21.29
CA GLY A 68 11.71 7.79 -22.24
C GLY A 68 10.40 7.11 -22.01
N VAL A 69 9.57 7.76 -21.32
CA VAL A 69 8.32 7.13 -21.07
C VAL A 69 7.27 7.69 -21.93
#